data_8f7df72be8e33b78cb268b0b495c9ed6
#
_entry.id   8f7df72be8e33b78cb268b0b495c9ed6
#
_cell.length_a   1.000
_cell.length_b   1.000
_cell.length_c   1.000
_cell.angle_alpha   90.00
_cell.angle_beta   90.00
_cell.angle_gamma   90.00
#
_symmetry.space_group_name_H-M   'P 1'
#
loop_
_entity.id
_entity.type
_entity.pdbx_description
1 polymer ?
#
loop_
_entity_poly.entity_id
_entity_poly.type
_entity_poly.pdbx_seq_one_letter_code
_entity_poly.pdbx_strand_id
1 'polypeptide(L)'
;YVRGLDWCLARPWRTTIVSAATLAASLLLVPGIGAEFMPHLDEGALWVRATMPYTISLDEAAKITPKIRGILRSFPDVTTVTSELGRPDDGTDATGFFNVEFYVGLKPYNEWSGSYRDKAGLIKAINDKLSAFPGIIFNYTQPAEDAVDEAETGLKSALAVKVFGPDLDTLQRKGKEIKQILSKVRG
;
A
#
# COMPACT_ATOMS: atom_id res chain seq x y z
N TYR A 1 -14.36 39.07 22.08
CA TYR A 1 -13.67 39.58 20.90
C TYR A 1 -13.15 41.01 21.15
N VAL A 2 -14.05 41.98 21.47
CA VAL A 2 -13.72 43.41 21.63
C VAL A 2 -12.56 43.65 22.63
N ARG A 3 -12.64 43.03 23.82
CA ARG A 3 -11.57 43.19 24.86
C ARG A 3 -10.22 42.67 24.38
N GLY A 4 -10.19 41.63 23.58
CA GLY A 4 -8.94 41.11 22.97
C GLY A 4 -8.38 42.04 21.92
N LEU A 5 -9.25 42.61 21.08
CA LEU A 5 -8.90 43.58 20.07
C LEU A 5 -8.32 44.85 20.69
N ASP A 6 -8.99 45.42 21.72
CA ASP A 6 -8.52 46.59 22.43
C ASP A 6 -7.15 46.38 23.09
N TRP A 7 -6.92 45.19 23.65
CA TRP A 7 -5.63 44.83 24.23
C TRP A 7 -4.53 44.76 23.18
N CYS A 8 -4.81 44.17 22.02
CA CYS A 8 -3.86 44.08 20.90
C CYS A 8 -3.51 45.47 20.33
N LEU A 9 -4.51 46.35 20.17
CA LEU A 9 -4.32 47.71 19.66
C LEU A 9 -3.60 48.61 20.66
N ALA A 10 -3.85 48.43 21.95
CA ALA A 10 -3.16 49.19 23.01
C ALA A 10 -1.67 48.79 23.13
N ARG A 11 -1.27 47.63 22.61
CA ARG A 11 0.12 47.14 22.78
C ARG A 11 0.68 46.55 21.46
N PRO A 12 0.80 47.35 20.40
CA PRO A 12 1.10 46.84 19.06
C PRO A 12 2.43 46.09 18.98
N TRP A 13 3.49 46.56 19.63
CA TRP A 13 4.79 45.91 19.67
C TRP A 13 4.74 44.52 20.33
N ARG A 14 3.99 44.37 21.43
CA ARG A 14 3.84 43.07 22.10
C ARG A 14 3.07 42.09 21.21
N THR A 15 2.01 42.56 20.59
CA THR A 15 1.22 41.77 19.67
C THR A 15 2.05 41.27 18.48
N THR A 16 2.85 42.17 17.88
CA THR A 16 3.76 41.83 16.79
C THR A 16 4.83 40.82 17.22
N ILE A 17 5.45 40.99 18.38
CA ILE A 17 6.46 40.08 18.91
C ILE A 17 5.86 38.69 19.17
N VAL A 18 4.68 38.64 19.80
CA VAL A 18 3.99 37.34 20.06
C VAL A 18 3.64 36.65 18.76
N SER A 19 3.09 37.38 17.77
CA SER A 19 2.77 36.82 16.47
C SER A 19 4.00 36.30 15.74
N ALA A 20 5.09 37.06 15.74
CA ALA A 20 6.35 36.66 15.12
C ALA A 20 6.96 35.44 15.84
N ALA A 21 6.91 35.38 17.17
CA ALA A 21 7.38 34.23 17.94
C ALA A 21 6.53 32.97 17.66
N THR A 22 5.21 33.13 17.58
CA THR A 22 4.31 32.01 17.23
C THR A 22 4.58 31.51 15.83
N LEU A 23 4.78 32.39 14.85
CA LEU A 23 5.13 32.02 13.49
C LEU A 23 6.49 31.31 13.46
N ALA A 24 7.50 31.82 14.13
CA ALA A 24 8.81 31.19 14.20
C ALA A 24 8.74 29.82 14.86
N ALA A 25 8.01 29.66 15.95
CA ALA A 25 7.78 28.37 16.60
C ALA A 25 7.06 27.38 15.66
N SER A 26 6.05 27.84 14.93
CA SER A 26 5.36 26.99 13.94
C SER A 26 6.29 26.53 12.83
N LEU A 27 7.14 27.41 12.30
CA LEU A 27 8.11 27.06 11.25
C LEU A 27 9.17 26.06 11.75
N LEU A 28 9.58 26.16 13.02
CA LEU A 28 10.51 25.19 13.62
C LEU A 28 9.90 23.79 13.79
N LEU A 29 8.58 23.68 13.85
CA LEU A 29 7.89 22.39 13.93
C LEU A 29 7.73 21.71 12.56
N VAL A 30 7.78 22.47 11.47
CA VAL A 30 7.58 21.93 10.10
C VAL A 30 8.51 20.77 9.76
N PRO A 31 9.83 20.79 10.06
CA PRO A 31 10.70 19.65 9.75
C PRO A 31 10.37 18.37 10.53
N GLY A 32 9.64 18.49 11.64
CA GLY A 32 9.18 17.33 12.44
C GLY A 32 7.84 16.76 11.98
N ILE A 33 7.17 17.43 11.06
CA ILE A 33 5.92 16.94 10.46
C ILE A 33 6.33 16.12 9.24
N GLY A 34 6.09 14.80 9.27
CA GLY A 34 6.28 13.94 8.12
C GLY A 34 5.45 14.44 6.94
N ALA A 35 5.98 14.33 5.73
CA ALA A 35 5.25 14.59 4.50
C ALA A 35 4.91 13.24 3.86
N GLU A 36 3.64 12.90 3.80
CA GLU A 36 3.13 11.78 3.04
C GLU A 36 2.44 12.33 1.79
N PHE A 37 2.70 11.69 0.65
CA PHE A 37 2.11 12.11 -0.62
C PHE A 37 0.58 11.93 -0.61
N MET A 38 0.13 10.83 -0.04
CA MET A 38 -1.29 10.53 0.15
C MET A 38 -1.52 9.97 1.55
N PRO A 39 -2.47 10.51 2.33
CA PRO A 39 -2.84 9.89 3.60
C PRO A 39 -3.40 8.50 3.33
N HIS A 40 -3.07 7.53 4.18
CA HIS A 40 -3.63 6.18 4.12
C HIS A 40 -5.14 6.24 4.35
N LEU A 41 -5.90 6.30 3.26
CA LEU A 41 -7.36 6.23 3.29
C LEU A 41 -7.76 4.77 3.45
N ASP A 42 -8.64 4.50 4.40
CA ASP A 42 -9.23 3.17 4.54
C ASP A 42 -10.44 3.03 3.61
N GLU A 43 -10.29 2.26 2.56
CA GLU A 43 -11.29 2.05 1.53
C GLU A 43 -12.30 0.92 1.87
N GLY A 44 -12.19 0.30 3.06
CA GLY A 44 -13.04 -0.84 3.41
C GLY A 44 -12.81 -2.07 2.53
N ALA A 45 -11.69 -2.15 1.84
CA ALA A 45 -11.33 -3.23 0.94
C ALA A 45 -9.81 -3.50 1.00
N LEU A 46 -9.41 -4.68 0.50
CA LEU A 46 -8.02 -5.01 0.18
C LEU A 46 -7.90 -5.29 -1.31
N TRP A 47 -6.76 -4.92 -1.85
CA TRP A 47 -6.30 -5.36 -3.18
C TRP A 47 -5.16 -6.35 -2.97
N VAL A 48 -5.41 -7.61 -3.29
CA VAL A 48 -4.43 -8.68 -3.09
C VAL A 48 -3.92 -9.12 -4.45
N ARG A 49 -2.61 -8.97 -4.68
CA ARG A 49 -1.96 -9.42 -5.90
C ARG A 49 -1.18 -10.69 -5.62
N ALA A 50 -1.41 -11.72 -6.43
CA ALA A 50 -0.65 -12.96 -6.44
C ALA A 50 0.24 -12.99 -7.68
N THR A 51 1.56 -12.92 -7.51
CA THR A 51 2.54 -13.09 -8.58
C THR A 51 3.01 -14.53 -8.59
N MET A 52 2.62 -15.27 -9.60
CA MET A 52 2.98 -16.66 -9.84
C MET A 52 4.31 -16.74 -10.63
N PRO A 53 4.93 -17.92 -10.77
CA PRO A 53 6.09 -18.09 -11.65
C PRO A 53 5.79 -17.61 -13.08
N TYR A 54 6.70 -16.84 -13.68
CA TYR A 54 6.50 -16.26 -15.03
C TYR A 54 6.29 -17.30 -16.13
N THR A 55 6.65 -18.55 -15.88
CA THR A 55 6.49 -19.68 -16.81
C THR A 55 5.14 -20.40 -16.69
N ILE A 56 4.26 -19.93 -15.81
CA ILE A 56 2.96 -20.56 -15.59
C ILE A 56 2.09 -20.46 -16.84
N SER A 57 1.34 -21.53 -17.13
CA SER A 57 0.32 -21.50 -18.17
C SER A 57 -0.99 -20.89 -17.66
N LEU A 58 -1.83 -20.40 -18.60
CA LEU A 58 -3.18 -19.92 -18.27
C LEU A 58 -4.01 -20.99 -17.56
N ASP A 59 -3.98 -22.24 -18.05
CA ASP A 59 -4.76 -23.35 -17.49
C ASP A 59 -4.37 -23.64 -16.03
N GLU A 60 -3.09 -23.59 -15.70
CA GLU A 60 -2.63 -23.83 -14.33
C GLU A 60 -2.96 -22.64 -13.42
N ALA A 61 -2.77 -21.42 -13.91
CA ALA A 61 -3.17 -20.21 -13.17
C ALA A 61 -4.70 -20.21 -12.91
N ALA A 62 -5.49 -20.62 -13.90
CA ALA A 62 -6.95 -20.74 -13.76
C ALA A 62 -7.39 -21.80 -12.75
N LYS A 63 -6.60 -22.85 -12.49
CA LYS A 63 -6.87 -23.84 -11.43
C LYS A 63 -6.48 -23.33 -10.04
N ILE A 64 -5.44 -22.51 -9.94
CA ILE A 64 -4.94 -21.98 -8.66
C ILE A 64 -5.81 -20.82 -8.17
N THR A 65 -6.22 -19.93 -9.06
CA THR A 65 -6.99 -18.71 -8.73
C THR A 65 -8.25 -19.00 -7.88
N PRO A 66 -9.12 -19.98 -8.19
CA PRO A 66 -10.28 -20.28 -7.36
C PRO A 66 -9.91 -20.78 -5.95
N LYS A 67 -8.77 -21.46 -5.79
CA LYS A 67 -8.30 -21.94 -4.48
C LYS A 67 -7.90 -20.75 -3.59
N ILE A 68 -7.16 -19.79 -4.13
CA ILE A 68 -6.79 -18.55 -3.42
C ILE A 68 -8.06 -17.77 -3.05
N ARG A 69 -8.99 -17.59 -4.01
CA ARG A 69 -10.28 -16.94 -3.77
C ARG A 69 -11.09 -17.62 -2.68
N GLY A 70 -11.08 -18.96 -2.64
CA GLY A 70 -11.74 -19.74 -1.59
C GLY A 70 -11.17 -19.47 -0.20
N ILE A 71 -9.84 -19.37 -0.09
CA ILE A 71 -9.17 -19.00 1.18
C ILE A 71 -9.55 -17.59 1.59
N LEU A 72 -9.49 -16.61 0.68
CA LEU A 72 -9.87 -15.22 0.98
C LEU A 72 -11.32 -15.14 1.47
N ARG A 73 -12.25 -15.84 0.82
CA ARG A 73 -13.66 -15.90 1.23
C ARG A 73 -13.90 -16.65 2.53
N SER A 74 -12.95 -17.44 3.03
CA SER A 74 -13.10 -18.18 4.28
C SER A 74 -12.98 -17.30 5.53
N PHE A 75 -12.57 -16.05 5.38
CA PHE A 75 -12.48 -15.10 6.48
C PHE A 75 -13.87 -14.48 6.75
N PRO A 76 -14.32 -14.45 8.02
CA PRO A 76 -15.68 -14.04 8.36
C PRO A 76 -15.98 -12.56 8.09
N ASP A 77 -14.93 -11.73 8.00
CA ASP A 77 -15.06 -10.28 7.79
C ASP A 77 -14.89 -9.89 6.31
N VAL A 78 -14.73 -10.89 5.43
CA VAL A 78 -14.73 -10.70 3.98
C VAL A 78 -16.16 -10.87 3.44
N THR A 79 -16.65 -9.86 2.73
CA THR A 79 -17.99 -9.85 2.12
C THR A 79 -17.99 -10.38 0.71
N THR A 80 -17.02 -9.95 -0.10
CA THR A 80 -16.93 -10.25 -1.53
C THR A 80 -15.50 -10.47 -1.93
N VAL A 81 -15.26 -11.42 -2.83
CA VAL A 81 -13.97 -11.59 -3.50
C VAL A 81 -14.22 -11.76 -4.99
N THR A 82 -13.68 -10.84 -5.78
CA THR A 82 -13.56 -10.96 -7.23
C THR A 82 -12.10 -11.15 -7.62
N SER A 83 -11.85 -11.75 -8.77
CA SER A 83 -10.47 -11.97 -9.23
C SER A 83 -10.35 -11.75 -10.73
N GLU A 84 -9.27 -11.10 -11.11
CA GLU A 84 -8.83 -10.92 -12.48
C GLU A 84 -7.56 -11.73 -12.69
N LEU A 85 -7.53 -12.55 -13.75
CA LEU A 85 -6.37 -13.38 -14.09
C LEU A 85 -5.75 -12.89 -15.39
N GLY A 86 -4.48 -12.50 -15.33
CA GLY A 86 -3.75 -11.99 -16.47
C GLY A 86 -4.07 -10.53 -16.75
N ARG A 87 -4.31 -10.19 -18.00
CA ARG A 87 -4.55 -8.81 -18.46
C ARG A 87 -5.88 -8.72 -19.20
N PRO A 88 -6.52 -7.55 -19.20
CA PRO A 88 -7.67 -7.30 -20.06
C PRO A 88 -7.26 -7.31 -21.54
N ASP A 89 -8.21 -7.70 -22.42
CA ASP A 89 -7.96 -7.81 -23.86
C ASP A 89 -7.74 -6.46 -24.56
N ASP A 90 -8.13 -5.35 -23.90
CA ASP A 90 -7.98 -3.98 -24.42
C ASP A 90 -6.53 -3.46 -24.35
N GLY A 91 -5.61 -4.21 -23.71
CA GLY A 91 -4.20 -3.84 -23.64
C GLY A 91 -3.88 -2.71 -22.66
N THR A 92 -4.79 -2.34 -21.78
CA THR A 92 -4.58 -1.30 -20.75
C THR A 92 -3.56 -1.71 -19.71
N ASP A 93 -3.38 -3.01 -19.45
CA ASP A 93 -2.34 -3.55 -18.57
C ASP A 93 -1.41 -4.49 -19.35
N ALA A 94 -0.10 -4.30 -19.22
CA ALA A 94 0.95 -5.08 -19.89
C ALA A 94 1.39 -6.33 -19.10
N THR A 95 0.52 -6.89 -18.26
CA THR A 95 0.83 -8.06 -17.43
C THR A 95 0.57 -9.39 -18.16
N GLY A 96 0.99 -10.50 -17.58
CA GLY A 96 0.80 -11.86 -18.13
C GLY A 96 0.01 -12.76 -17.19
N PHE A 97 -0.18 -14.02 -17.58
CA PHE A 97 -0.94 -15.04 -16.82
C PHE A 97 -0.34 -15.36 -15.44
N PHE A 98 0.88 -14.91 -15.17
CA PHE A 98 1.52 -15.01 -13.86
C PHE A 98 0.96 -14.04 -12.82
N ASN A 99 0.19 -13.03 -13.23
CA ASN A 99 -0.42 -12.04 -12.35
C ASN A 99 -1.89 -12.35 -12.15
N VAL A 100 -2.31 -12.38 -10.88
CA VAL A 100 -3.72 -12.49 -10.51
C VAL A 100 -4.00 -11.44 -9.44
N GLU A 101 -5.05 -10.68 -9.65
CA GLU A 101 -5.48 -9.64 -8.74
C GLU A 101 -6.82 -10.00 -8.11
N PHE A 102 -6.95 -9.73 -6.82
CA PHE A 102 -8.16 -10.00 -6.06
C PHE A 102 -8.63 -8.73 -5.38
N TYR A 103 -9.83 -8.28 -5.72
CA TYR A 103 -10.56 -7.34 -4.91
C TYR A 103 -11.22 -8.09 -3.77
N VAL A 104 -10.95 -7.68 -2.53
CA VAL A 104 -11.49 -8.28 -1.32
C VAL A 104 -12.25 -7.22 -0.55
N GLY A 105 -13.57 -7.21 -0.68
CA GLY A 105 -14.46 -6.33 0.07
C GLY A 105 -14.55 -6.77 1.53
N LEU A 106 -14.45 -5.83 2.46
CA LEU A 106 -14.49 -6.07 3.89
C LEU A 106 -15.78 -5.54 4.50
N LYS A 107 -16.16 -6.09 5.64
CA LYS A 107 -17.21 -5.51 6.50
C LYS A 107 -16.72 -4.22 7.16
N PRO A 108 -17.62 -3.34 7.59
CA PRO A 108 -17.26 -2.24 8.48
C PRO A 108 -16.59 -2.77 9.76
N TYR A 109 -15.61 -2.05 10.29
CA TYR A 109 -14.82 -2.51 11.45
C TYR A 109 -15.63 -2.90 12.67
N ASN A 110 -16.75 -2.21 12.91
CA ASN A 110 -17.66 -2.48 14.03
C ASN A 110 -18.39 -3.83 13.92
N GLU A 111 -18.35 -4.47 12.72
CA GLU A 111 -18.98 -5.77 12.46
C GLU A 111 -17.93 -6.91 12.38
N TRP A 112 -16.66 -6.59 12.61
CA TRP A 112 -15.61 -7.59 12.55
C TRP A 112 -15.72 -8.57 13.71
N SER A 113 -15.70 -9.86 13.37
CA SER A 113 -15.84 -10.99 14.30
C SER A 113 -14.57 -11.84 14.42
N GLY A 114 -13.55 -11.55 13.61
CA GLY A 114 -12.28 -12.26 13.60
C GLY A 114 -11.42 -12.00 14.84
N SER A 115 -10.38 -12.79 15.02
CA SER A 115 -9.41 -12.65 16.12
C SER A 115 -8.44 -11.48 15.95
N TYR A 116 -8.50 -10.77 14.84
CA TYR A 116 -7.69 -9.59 14.49
C TYR A 116 -8.52 -8.31 14.74
N ARG A 117 -7.82 -7.24 15.15
CA ARG A 117 -8.45 -5.97 15.54
C ARG A 117 -8.37 -4.89 14.46
N ASP A 118 -7.50 -5.09 13.48
CA ASP A 118 -7.20 -4.12 12.43
C ASP A 118 -6.90 -4.82 11.10
N LYS A 119 -6.78 -4.03 10.04
CA LYS A 119 -6.48 -4.51 8.70
C LYS A 119 -5.11 -5.20 8.63
N ALA A 120 -4.12 -4.72 9.37
CA ALA A 120 -2.79 -5.34 9.40
C ALA A 120 -2.84 -6.75 9.99
N GLY A 121 -3.61 -6.95 11.06
CA GLY A 121 -3.85 -8.28 11.65
C GLY A 121 -4.58 -9.22 10.69
N LEU A 122 -5.58 -8.72 9.96
CA LEU A 122 -6.27 -9.48 8.92
C LEU A 122 -5.32 -9.88 7.77
N ILE A 123 -4.51 -8.94 7.27
CA ILE A 123 -3.51 -9.20 6.24
C ILE A 123 -2.53 -10.29 6.70
N LYS A 124 -2.05 -10.21 7.94
CA LYS A 124 -1.17 -11.24 8.49
C LYS A 124 -1.85 -12.61 8.50
N ALA A 125 -3.09 -12.69 8.97
CA ALA A 125 -3.83 -13.96 9.02
C ALA A 125 -4.11 -14.52 7.61
N ILE A 126 -4.38 -13.66 6.63
CA ILE A 126 -4.51 -14.04 5.22
C ILE A 126 -3.18 -14.57 4.68
N ASN A 127 -2.09 -13.83 4.90
CA ASN A 127 -0.76 -14.20 4.42
C ASN A 127 -0.29 -15.53 5.01
N ASP A 128 -0.56 -15.80 6.29
CA ASP A 128 -0.21 -17.07 6.93
C ASP A 128 -0.88 -18.26 6.25
N LYS A 129 -2.15 -18.11 5.81
CA LYS A 129 -2.85 -19.16 5.04
C LYS A 129 -2.37 -19.25 3.59
N LEU A 130 -2.07 -18.13 2.95
CA LEU A 130 -1.65 -18.08 1.55
C LEU A 130 -0.19 -18.47 1.36
N SER A 131 0.64 -18.39 2.38
CA SER A 131 2.04 -18.85 2.36
C SER A 131 2.18 -20.37 2.11
N ALA A 132 1.08 -21.12 2.23
CA ALA A 132 1.04 -22.53 1.83
C ALA A 132 1.17 -22.76 0.31
N PHE A 133 1.05 -21.72 -0.54
CA PHE A 133 1.26 -21.82 -1.98
C PHE A 133 2.73 -21.56 -2.32
N PRO A 134 3.52 -22.60 -2.65
CA PRO A 134 4.94 -22.43 -2.93
C PRO A 134 5.15 -21.67 -4.25
N GLY A 135 6.10 -20.74 -4.24
CA GLY A 135 6.50 -19.98 -5.44
C GLY A 135 5.55 -18.86 -5.86
N ILE A 136 4.50 -18.59 -5.08
CA ILE A 136 3.60 -17.45 -5.28
C ILE A 136 3.97 -16.35 -4.29
N ILE A 137 4.14 -15.13 -4.79
CA ILE A 137 4.41 -13.93 -3.98
C ILE A 137 3.11 -13.15 -3.86
N PHE A 138 2.70 -12.85 -2.63
CA PHE A 138 1.51 -12.06 -2.36
C PHE A 138 1.89 -10.64 -1.95
N ASN A 139 1.19 -9.65 -2.52
CA ASN A 139 1.26 -8.26 -2.13
C ASN A 139 -0.14 -7.79 -1.71
N TYR A 140 -0.21 -6.89 -0.74
CA TYR A 140 -1.44 -6.41 -0.14
C TYR A 140 -1.44 -4.88 -0.15
N THR A 141 -2.39 -4.30 -0.88
CA THR A 141 -2.62 -2.85 -1.00
C THR A 141 -4.11 -2.57 -0.84
N GLN A 142 -4.52 -1.37 -1.20
CA GLN A 142 -5.92 -0.99 -1.34
C GLN A 142 -6.16 -0.51 -2.77
N PRO A 143 -7.40 -0.55 -3.30
CA PRO A 143 -7.66 -0.25 -4.70
C PRO A 143 -7.13 1.11 -5.19
N ALA A 144 -7.40 2.19 -4.47
CA ALA A 144 -6.93 3.52 -4.86
C ALA A 144 -5.43 3.71 -4.60
N GLU A 145 -4.90 3.14 -3.52
CA GLU A 145 -3.46 3.13 -3.21
C GLU A 145 -2.69 2.43 -4.35
N ASP A 146 -3.14 1.25 -4.78
CA ASP A 146 -2.53 0.51 -5.87
C ASP A 146 -2.51 1.29 -7.19
N ALA A 147 -3.63 1.95 -7.52
CA ALA A 147 -3.74 2.77 -8.73
C ALA A 147 -2.83 4.01 -8.68
N VAL A 148 -2.68 4.65 -7.53
CA VAL A 148 -1.81 5.82 -7.35
C VAL A 148 -0.34 5.40 -7.42
N ASP A 149 0.05 4.34 -6.72
CA ASP A 149 1.41 3.81 -6.75
C ASP A 149 1.85 3.46 -8.18
N GLU A 150 0.96 2.82 -8.95
CA GLU A 150 1.21 2.50 -10.34
C GLU A 150 1.36 3.75 -11.22
N ALA A 151 0.50 4.75 -11.01
CA ALA A 151 0.56 6.01 -11.76
C ALA A 151 1.84 6.81 -11.45
N GLU A 152 2.31 6.79 -10.21
CA GLU A 152 3.48 7.55 -9.76
C GLU A 152 4.79 6.87 -10.15
N THR A 153 4.93 5.59 -9.87
CA THR A 153 6.20 4.86 -10.03
C THR A 153 6.29 4.08 -11.33
N GLY A 154 5.16 3.86 -12.02
CA GLY A 154 5.03 2.92 -13.14
C GLY A 154 5.21 1.46 -12.70
N LEU A 155 5.17 1.20 -11.39
CA LEU A 155 5.22 -0.11 -10.78
C LEU A 155 4.19 -0.15 -9.64
N LYS A 156 3.62 -1.30 -9.41
CA LYS A 156 2.60 -1.51 -8.38
C LYS A 156 3.22 -1.60 -6.98
N SER A 157 3.92 -0.53 -6.56
CA SER A 157 4.60 -0.41 -5.27
C SER A 157 4.96 1.03 -4.95
N ALA A 158 4.77 1.45 -3.71
CA ALA A 158 5.09 2.79 -3.21
C ALA A 158 6.59 3.15 -3.33
N LEU A 159 7.48 2.16 -3.32
CA LEU A 159 8.92 2.36 -3.52
C LEU A 159 9.46 1.44 -4.60
N ALA A 160 10.09 2.01 -5.61
CA ALA A 160 10.73 1.30 -6.69
C ALA A 160 12.20 1.68 -6.85
N VAL A 161 13.10 0.69 -6.81
CA VAL A 161 14.51 0.88 -7.13
C VAL A 161 14.80 0.28 -8.49
N LYS A 162 14.96 1.12 -9.51
CA LYS A 162 15.25 0.69 -10.88
C LYS A 162 16.76 0.63 -11.08
N VAL A 163 17.27 -0.53 -11.49
CA VAL A 163 18.70 -0.75 -11.76
C VAL A 163 18.87 -1.01 -13.25
N PHE A 164 19.71 -0.23 -13.90
CA PHE A 164 19.97 -0.33 -15.34
C PHE A 164 21.39 -0.80 -15.62
N GLY A 165 21.57 -1.62 -16.65
CA GLY A 165 22.89 -2.10 -17.08
C GLY A 165 22.77 -3.08 -18.24
N PRO A 166 23.86 -3.32 -18.97
CA PRO A 166 23.86 -4.23 -20.12
C PRO A 166 23.98 -5.70 -19.73
N ASP A 167 24.44 -6.02 -18.52
CA ASP A 167 24.73 -7.38 -18.07
C ASP A 167 23.71 -7.87 -17.03
N LEU A 168 22.95 -8.90 -17.38
CA LEU A 168 21.87 -9.46 -16.55
C LEU A 168 22.38 -10.07 -15.24
N ASP A 169 23.54 -10.74 -15.25
CA ASP A 169 24.09 -11.37 -14.04
C ASP A 169 24.50 -10.32 -13.02
N THR A 170 25.08 -9.23 -13.49
CA THR A 170 25.42 -8.07 -12.65
C THR A 170 24.16 -7.40 -12.11
N LEU A 171 23.13 -7.21 -12.94
CA LEU A 171 21.85 -6.64 -12.51
C LEU A 171 21.20 -7.50 -11.42
N GLN A 172 21.17 -8.83 -11.61
CA GLN A 172 20.62 -9.75 -10.63
C GLN A 172 21.38 -9.73 -9.30
N ARG A 173 22.71 -9.71 -9.37
CA ARG A 173 23.56 -9.61 -8.17
C ARG A 173 23.32 -8.31 -7.42
N LYS A 174 23.27 -7.17 -8.14
CA LYS A 174 23.00 -5.85 -7.55
C LYS A 174 21.59 -5.75 -7.00
N GLY A 175 20.58 -6.31 -7.66
CA GLY A 175 19.22 -6.38 -7.14
C GLY A 175 19.13 -7.15 -5.83
N LYS A 176 19.84 -8.29 -5.71
CA LYS A 176 19.92 -9.05 -4.44
C LYS A 176 20.61 -8.25 -3.33
N GLU A 177 21.68 -7.55 -3.65
CA GLU A 177 22.43 -6.70 -2.71
C GLU A 177 21.55 -5.57 -2.18
N ILE A 178 20.86 -4.86 -3.06
CA ILE A 178 19.91 -3.79 -2.71
C ILE A 178 18.78 -4.33 -1.83
N LYS A 179 18.19 -5.47 -2.20
CA LYS A 179 17.14 -6.11 -1.38
C LYS A 179 17.62 -6.41 0.04
N GLN A 180 18.87 -6.89 0.20
CA GLN A 180 19.46 -7.16 1.53
C GLN A 180 19.71 -5.88 2.34
N ILE A 181 20.05 -4.78 1.67
CA ILE A 181 20.22 -3.49 2.34
C ILE A 181 18.85 -2.96 2.80
N LEU A 182 17.87 -2.93 1.90
CA LEU A 182 16.52 -2.45 2.18
C LEU A 182 15.85 -3.25 3.31
N SER A 183 16.06 -4.56 3.39
CA SER A 183 15.49 -5.38 4.47
C SER A 183 16.00 -5.04 5.87
N LYS A 184 17.06 -4.23 6.00
CA LYS A 184 17.63 -3.76 7.27
C LYS A 184 17.22 -2.33 7.61
N VAL A 185 16.63 -1.62 6.67
CA VAL A 185 16.12 -0.25 6.87
C VAL A 185 14.79 -0.34 7.62
N ARG A 186 14.65 0.45 8.67
CA ARG A 186 13.39 0.59 9.39
C ARG A 186 12.53 1.65 8.69
N GLY A 187 11.32 1.31 8.35
CA GLY A 187 10.34 2.18 7.73
C GLY A 187 9.11 1.38 7.36
#